data_982289f9a3eee265ef7a83fb7e71ac48
#
_entry.id   982289f9a3eee265ef7a83fb7e71ac48
#
_cell.length_a   1.000
_cell.length_b   1.000
_cell.length_c   1.000
_cell.angle_alpha   90.00
_cell.angle_beta   90.00
_cell.angle_gamma   90.00
#
_symmetry.space_group_name_H-M   'P 1'
#
loop_
_entity.id
_entity.type
_entity.pdbx_description
1 polymer ?
#
loop_
_entity_poly.entity_id
_entity_poly.type
_entity_poly.pdbx_seq_one_letter_code
_entity_poly.pdbx_strand_id
1 'polypeptide(L)'
;MGAASEESKVTARQFRKLALSLPDAIESEHMGHPDFRVGGKIFATLNFEETFCVLMLTPEQQNDWLNRAPQRFKPCKGAWGLRGCTQVELTTATAPTLRQALKMAWTNKAPKE
;
A
#
# COMPACT_ATOMS: atom_id res chain seq x y z
N MET A 1 25.36 -3.92 -9.00
CA MET A 1 25.12 -5.25 -9.47
C MET A 1 23.76 -5.76 -9.09
N GLY A 2 23.67 -7.06 -8.78
CA GLY A 2 22.40 -7.67 -8.50
C GLY A 2 21.65 -7.10 -7.32
N ALA A 3 22.38 -6.61 -6.33
CA ALA A 3 21.73 -6.07 -5.13
C ALA A 3 20.80 -4.92 -5.45
N ALA A 4 21.20 -4.05 -6.36
CA ALA A 4 20.40 -2.90 -6.71
C ALA A 4 19.08 -3.30 -7.35
N SER A 5 19.10 -4.30 -8.24
CA SER A 5 17.87 -4.71 -8.90
C SER A 5 16.95 -5.45 -7.94
N GLU A 6 17.50 -6.17 -6.96
CA GLU A 6 16.67 -6.84 -5.96
C GLU A 6 15.97 -5.84 -5.07
N GLU A 7 16.63 -4.71 -4.76
CA GLU A 7 16.03 -3.70 -3.91
C GLU A 7 14.91 -2.95 -4.58
N SER A 8 14.85 -2.98 -5.91
CA SER A 8 13.84 -2.23 -6.63
C SER A 8 12.58 -3.04 -6.90
N LYS A 9 12.48 -4.22 -6.29
CA LYS A 9 11.29 -5.06 -6.46
C LYS A 9 10.76 -5.49 -5.11
N VAL A 10 9.43 -5.54 -5.01
CA VAL A 10 8.78 -6.01 -3.81
C VAL A 10 7.86 -7.17 -4.21
N THR A 11 8.01 -8.29 -3.53
CA THR A 11 7.11 -9.43 -3.75
C THR A 11 5.88 -9.27 -2.86
N ALA A 12 4.84 -10.03 -3.17
CA ALA A 12 3.65 -10.04 -2.33
C ALA A 12 3.98 -10.49 -0.91
N ARG A 13 4.91 -11.43 -0.78
CA ARG A 13 5.34 -11.88 0.54
C ARG A 13 6.00 -10.75 1.33
N GLN A 14 6.86 -9.98 0.66
CA GLN A 14 7.50 -8.85 1.32
C GLN A 14 6.49 -7.77 1.68
N PHE A 15 5.52 -7.53 0.80
CA PHE A 15 4.46 -6.58 1.09
C PHE A 15 3.69 -7.00 2.35
N ARG A 16 3.33 -8.27 2.46
CA ARG A 16 2.65 -8.76 3.64
C ARG A 16 3.48 -8.54 4.89
N LYS A 17 4.76 -8.81 4.79
CA LYS A 17 5.66 -8.62 5.92
C LYS A 17 5.70 -7.18 6.37
N LEU A 18 5.79 -6.26 5.42
CA LEU A 18 5.80 -4.83 5.74
C LEU A 18 4.47 -4.40 6.36
N ALA A 19 3.36 -4.81 5.77
CA ALA A 19 2.04 -4.42 6.28
C ALA A 19 1.81 -4.97 7.68
N LEU A 20 2.17 -6.22 7.90
CA LEU A 20 1.92 -6.88 9.18
C LEU A 20 2.93 -6.49 10.26
N SER A 21 3.99 -5.78 9.90
CA SER A 21 4.92 -5.26 10.88
C SER A 21 4.36 -4.04 11.61
N LEU A 22 3.30 -3.43 11.10
CA LEU A 22 2.70 -2.29 11.75
C LEU A 22 1.86 -2.75 12.94
N PRO A 23 1.80 -1.95 14.01
CA PRO A 23 1.12 -2.39 15.24
C PRO A 23 -0.33 -2.77 15.00
N ASP A 24 -0.73 -3.90 15.58
CA ASP A 24 -2.09 -4.41 15.55
C ASP A 24 -2.65 -4.66 14.14
N ALA A 25 -1.78 -4.71 13.14
CA ALA A 25 -2.22 -4.99 11.77
C ALA A 25 -2.52 -6.47 11.63
N ILE A 26 -3.61 -6.78 10.95
CA ILE A 26 -3.99 -8.16 10.65
C ILE A 26 -4.31 -8.29 9.18
N GLU A 27 -4.12 -9.49 8.66
CA GLU A 27 -4.51 -9.81 7.30
C GLU A 27 -5.86 -10.50 7.33
N SER A 28 -6.76 -10.10 6.41
CA SER A 28 -8.05 -10.72 6.23
C SER A 28 -8.28 -10.80 4.73
N GLU A 29 -9.51 -11.00 4.32
CA GLU A 29 -9.80 -10.98 2.89
C GLU A 29 -11.27 -10.63 2.69
N HIS A 30 -11.56 -10.13 1.50
CA HIS A 30 -12.94 -9.93 1.08
C HIS A 30 -12.98 -10.07 -0.43
N MET A 31 -14.07 -10.66 -0.93
CA MET A 31 -14.31 -10.81 -2.34
C MET A 31 -13.12 -11.46 -3.07
N GLY A 32 -12.46 -12.39 -2.39
CA GLY A 32 -11.41 -13.20 -3.00
C GLY A 32 -10.03 -12.59 -3.00
N HIS A 33 -9.81 -11.43 -2.38
CA HIS A 33 -8.46 -10.90 -2.33
C HIS A 33 -8.10 -10.44 -0.93
N PRO A 34 -6.79 -10.44 -0.61
CA PRO A 34 -6.33 -10.10 0.73
C PRO A 34 -6.53 -8.63 1.06
N ASP A 35 -6.86 -8.36 2.31
CA ASP A 35 -6.83 -7.00 2.81
C ASP A 35 -6.10 -6.96 4.14
N PHE A 36 -5.74 -5.74 4.55
CA PHE A 36 -4.96 -5.52 5.77
C PHE A 36 -5.67 -4.47 6.60
N ARG A 37 -5.90 -4.79 7.86
CA ARG A 37 -6.76 -3.99 8.73
C ARG A 37 -6.07 -3.60 10.01
N VAL A 38 -6.48 -2.46 10.54
CA VAL A 38 -6.11 -2.02 11.88
C VAL A 38 -7.37 -1.43 12.52
N GLY A 39 -7.68 -1.87 13.73
CA GLY A 39 -8.88 -1.39 14.41
C GLY A 39 -10.17 -1.65 13.64
N GLY A 40 -10.20 -2.73 12.86
CA GLY A 40 -11.37 -3.09 12.08
C GLY A 40 -11.50 -2.37 10.75
N LYS A 41 -10.55 -1.49 10.40
CA LYS A 41 -10.62 -0.73 9.17
C LYS A 41 -9.53 -1.15 8.21
N ILE A 42 -9.86 -1.26 6.93
CA ILE A 42 -8.89 -1.65 5.91
C ILE A 42 -7.98 -0.46 5.60
N PHE A 43 -6.67 -0.67 5.70
CA PHE A 43 -5.72 0.38 5.30
C PHE A 43 -4.98 0.02 4.01
N ALA A 44 -4.99 -1.24 3.60
CA ALA A 44 -4.35 -1.67 2.37
C ALA A 44 -4.98 -2.95 1.86
N THR A 45 -4.85 -3.20 0.55
CA THR A 45 -5.31 -4.46 -0.04
C THR A 45 -4.27 -4.93 -1.06
N LEU A 46 -4.35 -6.22 -1.42
CA LEU A 46 -3.65 -6.76 -2.57
C LEU A 46 -4.69 -7.17 -3.60
N ASN A 47 -4.36 -7.00 -4.88
CA ASN A 47 -5.27 -7.49 -5.91
C ASN A 47 -5.24 -9.03 -5.94
N PHE A 48 -6.20 -9.60 -6.64
CA PHE A 48 -6.33 -11.06 -6.70
C PHE A 48 -5.04 -11.74 -7.16
N GLU A 49 -4.38 -11.18 -8.15
CA GLU A 49 -3.13 -11.76 -8.69
C GLU A 49 -1.90 -11.39 -7.88
N GLU A 50 -2.05 -10.55 -6.87
CA GLU A 50 -0.96 -10.14 -6.00
C GLU A 50 0.17 -9.45 -6.75
N THR A 51 -0.22 -8.63 -7.74
CA THR A 51 0.73 -7.86 -8.55
C THR A 51 0.81 -6.39 -8.15
N PHE A 52 -0.24 -5.88 -7.52
CA PHE A 52 -0.22 -4.51 -7.01
C PHE A 52 -0.98 -4.42 -5.69
N CYS A 53 -0.67 -3.41 -4.93
CA CYS A 53 -1.41 -3.13 -3.71
C CYS A 53 -2.17 -1.83 -3.86
N VAL A 54 -3.16 -1.65 -2.99
CA VAL A 54 -3.93 -0.42 -2.91
C VAL A 54 -3.81 0.09 -1.49
N LEU A 55 -3.49 1.39 -1.36
CA LEU A 55 -3.27 2.02 -0.07
C LEU A 55 -4.33 3.10 0.15
N MET A 56 -4.86 3.15 1.37
CA MET A 56 -5.90 4.12 1.73
C MET A 56 -5.25 5.41 2.21
N LEU A 57 -4.84 6.24 1.26
CA LEU A 57 -4.19 7.51 1.55
C LEU A 57 -5.21 8.64 1.53
N THR A 58 -4.81 9.80 2.02
CA THR A 58 -5.60 11.01 1.81
C THR A 58 -5.27 11.58 0.43
N PRO A 59 -6.13 12.46 -0.11
CA PRO A 59 -5.79 13.07 -1.40
C PRO A 59 -4.46 13.83 -1.39
N GLU A 60 -4.13 14.49 -0.28
CA GLU A 60 -2.85 15.18 -0.18
C GLU A 60 -1.68 14.22 -0.19
N GLN A 61 -1.79 13.12 0.54
CA GLN A 61 -0.74 12.11 0.56
C GLN A 61 -0.59 11.48 -0.82
N GLN A 62 -1.70 11.17 -1.47
CA GLN A 62 -1.68 10.62 -2.81
C GLN A 62 -0.97 11.56 -3.77
N ASN A 63 -1.34 12.83 -3.73
CA ASN A 63 -0.75 13.83 -4.61
C ASN A 63 0.76 13.94 -4.38
N ASP A 64 1.19 13.89 -3.14
CA ASP A 64 2.60 13.96 -2.81
C ASP A 64 3.37 12.78 -3.42
N TRP A 65 2.84 11.57 -3.28
CA TRP A 65 3.49 10.41 -3.86
C TRP A 65 3.47 10.44 -5.38
N LEU A 66 2.38 10.92 -5.99
CA LEU A 66 2.30 11.05 -7.45
C LEU A 66 3.37 11.98 -7.97
N ASN A 67 3.65 13.06 -7.23
CA ASN A 67 4.69 14.00 -7.62
C ASN A 67 6.09 13.43 -7.44
N ARG A 68 6.27 12.64 -6.38
CA ARG A 68 7.59 12.11 -6.05
C ARG A 68 7.96 10.86 -6.84
N ALA A 69 6.98 10.05 -7.18
CA ALA A 69 7.25 8.79 -7.86
C ALA A 69 6.09 8.42 -8.80
N PRO A 70 5.91 9.21 -9.87
CA PRO A 70 4.76 9.01 -10.77
C PRO A 70 4.75 7.68 -11.50
N GLN A 71 5.90 7.01 -11.62
CA GLN A 71 5.93 5.70 -12.26
C GLN A 71 5.47 4.58 -11.33
N ARG A 72 5.39 4.85 -10.04
CA ARG A 72 5.11 3.80 -9.05
C ARG A 72 3.74 3.92 -8.42
N PHE A 73 3.19 5.13 -8.38
CA PHE A 73 1.91 5.39 -7.74
C PHE A 73 0.92 5.90 -8.76
N LYS A 74 -0.31 5.45 -8.65
CA LYS A 74 -1.37 6.02 -9.47
C LYS A 74 -2.70 5.95 -8.70
N PRO A 75 -3.62 6.90 -8.97
CA PRO A 75 -4.92 6.86 -8.28
C PRO A 75 -5.70 5.64 -8.72
N CYS A 76 -6.49 5.10 -7.81
CA CYS A 76 -7.49 4.10 -8.17
C CYS A 76 -8.53 4.74 -9.07
N LYS A 77 -9.28 3.92 -9.77
CA LYS A 77 -10.28 4.44 -10.71
C LYS A 77 -11.47 5.02 -9.96
N GLY A 78 -12.08 6.00 -10.58
CA GLY A 78 -13.34 6.55 -10.12
C GLY A 78 -13.26 7.30 -8.82
N ALA A 79 -14.37 7.29 -8.09
CA ALA A 79 -14.49 8.07 -6.85
C ALA A 79 -13.48 7.64 -5.78
N TRP A 80 -13.09 6.36 -5.79
CA TRP A 80 -12.10 5.89 -4.81
C TRP A 80 -10.78 6.63 -4.95
N GLY A 81 -10.33 6.81 -6.20
CA GLY A 81 -9.09 7.53 -6.45
C GLY A 81 -9.18 8.98 -6.02
N LEU A 82 -10.34 9.60 -6.23
CA LEU A 82 -10.53 10.98 -5.81
C LEU A 82 -10.47 11.15 -4.30
N ARG A 83 -10.76 10.08 -3.56
CA ARG A 83 -10.71 10.11 -2.09
C ARG A 83 -9.32 9.78 -1.55
N GLY A 84 -8.38 9.46 -2.43
CA GLY A 84 -7.01 9.18 -2.02
C GLY A 84 -6.58 7.74 -2.18
N CYS A 85 -7.49 6.85 -2.57
CA CYS A 85 -7.16 5.46 -2.81
C CYS A 85 -6.09 5.38 -3.89
N THR A 86 -4.96 4.72 -3.58
CA THR A 86 -3.79 4.79 -4.44
C THR A 86 -3.24 3.40 -4.72
N GLN A 87 -2.95 3.14 -5.97
CA GLN A 87 -2.44 1.86 -6.42
C GLN A 87 -0.92 1.91 -6.57
N VAL A 88 -0.24 0.85 -6.14
CA VAL A 88 1.21 0.75 -6.25
C VAL A 88 1.57 -0.59 -6.86
N GLU A 89 2.27 -0.58 -7.99
CA GLU A 89 2.74 -1.81 -8.62
C GLU A 89 3.90 -2.37 -7.80
N LEU A 90 3.81 -3.64 -7.43
CA LEU A 90 4.85 -4.24 -6.59
C LEU A 90 6.17 -4.37 -7.32
N THR A 91 6.15 -4.64 -8.63
CA THR A 91 7.37 -4.83 -9.39
C THR A 91 8.19 -3.55 -9.54
N THR A 92 7.56 -2.40 -9.38
CA THR A 92 8.28 -1.11 -9.48
C THR A 92 8.49 -0.46 -8.13
N ALA A 93 7.90 -1.01 -7.07
CA ALA A 93 8.03 -0.44 -5.74
C ALA A 93 9.37 -0.81 -5.11
N THR A 94 9.82 0.03 -4.18
CA THR A 94 10.96 -0.32 -3.35
C THR A 94 10.46 -0.49 -1.92
N ALA A 95 11.16 -1.32 -1.14
CA ALA A 95 10.74 -1.57 0.24
C ALA A 95 10.72 -0.29 1.10
N PRO A 96 11.74 0.57 1.03
CA PRO A 96 11.69 1.80 1.86
C PRO A 96 10.53 2.71 1.52
N THR A 97 10.25 2.90 0.23
CA THR A 97 9.14 3.75 -0.20
C THR A 97 7.80 3.15 0.23
N LEU A 98 7.66 1.84 0.00
CA LEU A 98 6.42 1.16 0.34
C LEU A 98 6.18 1.17 1.85
N ARG A 99 7.24 1.03 2.64
CA ARG A 99 7.13 1.09 4.09
C ARG A 99 6.57 2.44 4.54
N GLN A 100 7.08 3.53 3.97
CA GLN A 100 6.59 4.86 4.32
C GLN A 100 5.12 5.03 3.94
N ALA A 101 4.78 4.63 2.72
CA ALA A 101 3.41 4.78 2.25
C ALA A 101 2.44 3.91 3.05
N LEU A 102 2.83 2.69 3.37
CA LEU A 102 2.02 1.80 4.21
C LEU A 102 1.78 2.40 5.59
N LYS A 103 2.81 3.00 6.17
CA LYS A 103 2.67 3.61 7.48
C LYS A 103 1.69 4.78 7.45
N MET A 104 1.70 5.55 6.37
CA MET A 104 0.71 6.61 6.21
C MET A 104 -0.71 6.06 6.16
N ALA A 105 -0.92 5.01 5.35
CA ALA A 105 -2.23 4.41 5.22
C ALA A 105 -2.70 3.83 6.56
N TRP A 106 -1.80 3.16 7.26
CA TRP A 106 -2.08 2.62 8.59
C TRP A 106 -2.47 3.74 9.56
N THR A 107 -1.71 4.81 9.57
CA THR A 107 -1.97 5.94 10.47
C THR A 107 -3.34 6.56 10.19
N ASN A 108 -3.72 6.62 8.92
CA ASN A 108 -5.03 7.17 8.55
C ASN A 108 -6.18 6.35 9.12
N LYS A 109 -5.99 5.06 9.32
CA LYS A 109 -7.06 4.15 9.73
C LYS A 109 -6.94 3.69 11.18
N ALA A 110 -5.77 3.82 11.78
CA ALA A 110 -5.56 3.39 13.17
C ALA A 110 -6.44 4.19 14.13
N PRO A 111 -6.94 3.55 15.19
CA PRO A 111 -7.73 4.28 16.17
C PRO A 111 -6.90 5.39 16.80
N LYS A 112 -7.57 6.51 17.07
CA LYS A 112 -6.90 7.65 17.72
C LYS A 112 -7.26 7.65 19.19
N GLU A 113 -6.25 7.90 20.00
CA GLU A 113 -6.44 7.91 21.45
C GLU A 113 -7.03 9.20 21.94
#